data_a822015d6e19f56078a8053f111bbe94
#
_entry.id   a822015d6e19f56078a8053f111bbe94
#
_cell.length_a   1.000
_cell.length_b   1.000
_cell.length_c   1.000
_cell.angle_alpha   90.00
_cell.angle_beta   90.00
_cell.angle_gamma   90.00
#
_symmetry.space_group_name_H-M   'P 1'
#
loop_
_entity.id
_entity.type
_entity.pdbx_description
1 polymer ?
#
loop_
_entity_poly.entity_id
_entity_poly.type
_entity_poly.pdbx_seq_one_letter_code
_entity_poly.pdbx_strand_id
1 'polypeptide(L)'
;MIDPERVGLVGMSHGGEMALKIISEFHGLKAVVASEPAAHEYLCLNPDKTAFINEETQLRNIEEMEMFELEKVLKRIDLRTAEKRVSGIRTPSFIMGRNGDHLQGIFMAVFDLLKKSGKDSEWKTYNHDLHGFLFPEKNTNGDYPVDQIQVEAIEDTFNFMDKHLKHCN
;
A
#
# COMPACT_ATOMS: atom_id res chain seq x y z
N MET A 1 -7.86 7.17 27.32
CA MET A 1 -8.79 7.92 26.43
C MET A 1 -8.08 8.02 25.07
N ILE A 2 -8.76 7.66 23.98
CA ILE A 2 -8.20 7.79 22.62
C ILE A 2 -8.42 9.23 22.18
N ASP A 3 -7.36 9.85 21.63
CA ASP A 3 -7.44 11.18 21.04
C ASP A 3 -7.89 11.07 19.58
N PRO A 4 -9.12 11.51 19.23
CA PRO A 4 -9.66 11.39 17.88
C PRO A 4 -8.93 12.29 16.87
N GLU A 5 -8.19 13.30 17.32
CA GLU A 5 -7.38 14.19 16.47
C GLU A 5 -6.01 13.58 16.15
N ARG A 6 -5.69 12.41 16.68
CA ARG A 6 -4.39 11.75 16.54
C ARG A 6 -4.53 10.30 16.09
N VAL A 7 -5.28 10.09 15.01
CA VAL A 7 -5.53 8.76 14.45
C VAL A 7 -4.75 8.59 13.15
N GLY A 8 -3.96 7.53 13.10
CA GLY A 8 -3.33 7.02 11.89
C GLY A 8 -3.87 5.66 11.50
N LEU A 9 -3.55 5.19 10.30
CA LEU A 9 -3.99 3.91 9.76
C LEU A 9 -2.80 3.18 9.14
N VAL A 10 -2.66 1.90 9.45
CA VAL A 10 -1.71 0.98 8.80
C VAL A 10 -2.50 -0.10 8.08
N GLY A 11 -2.21 -0.31 6.81
CA GLY A 11 -2.84 -1.34 5.99
C GLY A 11 -1.81 -2.10 5.16
N MET A 12 -2.03 -3.39 4.94
CA MET A 12 -1.16 -4.26 4.18
C MET A 12 -1.94 -4.91 3.04
N SER A 13 -1.32 -5.10 1.87
CA SER A 13 -1.92 -5.75 0.71
C SER A 13 -3.27 -5.10 0.34
N HIS A 14 -4.38 -5.81 0.33
CA HIS A 14 -5.71 -5.23 0.16
C HIS A 14 -6.06 -4.22 1.26
N GLY A 15 -5.59 -4.42 2.50
CA GLY A 15 -5.71 -3.42 3.57
C GLY A 15 -4.99 -2.12 3.24
N GLY A 16 -3.85 -2.19 2.54
CA GLY A 16 -3.12 -1.03 1.99
C GLY A 16 -3.92 -0.31 0.91
N GLU A 17 -4.55 -1.05 -0.01
CA GLU A 17 -5.48 -0.49 -1.00
C GLU A 17 -6.67 0.21 -0.35
N MET A 18 -7.29 -0.45 0.64
CA MET A 18 -8.40 0.13 1.41
C MET A 18 -7.99 1.40 2.15
N ALA A 19 -6.78 1.43 2.72
CA ALA A 19 -6.24 2.61 3.38
C ALA A 19 -6.13 3.80 2.41
N LEU A 20 -5.62 3.58 1.20
CA LEU A 20 -5.55 4.60 0.13
C LEU A 20 -6.94 5.10 -0.27
N LYS A 21 -7.90 4.19 -0.40
CA LYS A 21 -9.29 4.57 -0.71
C LYS A 21 -9.90 5.41 0.41
N ILE A 22 -9.70 5.02 1.66
CA ILE A 22 -10.20 5.76 2.82
C ILE A 22 -9.67 7.19 2.81
N ILE A 23 -8.35 7.41 2.65
CA ILE A 23 -7.79 8.77 2.70
C ILE A 23 -8.09 9.62 1.45
N SER A 24 -8.54 9.01 0.37
CA SER A 24 -9.02 9.76 -0.80
C SER A 24 -10.42 10.35 -0.60
N GLU A 25 -11.20 9.78 0.32
CA GLU A 25 -12.60 10.13 0.57
C GLU A 25 -12.82 10.73 1.98
N PHE A 26 -12.00 10.35 2.97
CA PHE A 26 -12.09 10.77 4.37
C PHE A 26 -10.81 11.48 4.83
N HIS A 27 -10.95 12.66 5.42
CA HIS A 27 -9.82 13.54 5.77
C HIS A 27 -9.54 13.64 7.28
N GLY A 28 -10.09 12.71 8.08
CA GLY A 28 -9.89 12.71 9.54
C GLY A 28 -8.59 12.02 10.00
N LEU A 29 -7.92 11.26 9.11
CA LEU A 29 -6.67 10.59 9.45
C LEU A 29 -5.47 11.53 9.29
N LYS A 30 -4.50 11.42 10.21
CA LYS A 30 -3.30 12.28 10.23
C LYS A 30 -2.09 11.62 9.54
N ALA A 31 -2.07 10.30 9.43
CA ALA A 31 -1.03 9.55 8.74
C ALA A 31 -1.57 8.21 8.23
N VAL A 32 -1.02 7.72 7.13
CA VAL A 32 -1.32 6.38 6.60
C VAL A 32 -0.03 5.69 6.20
N VAL A 33 0.11 4.43 6.59
CA VAL A 33 1.13 3.53 6.06
C VAL A 33 0.43 2.44 5.25
N ALA A 34 0.76 2.35 3.97
CA ALA A 34 0.27 1.32 3.07
C ALA A 34 1.44 0.41 2.69
N SER A 35 1.51 -0.74 3.35
CA SER A 35 2.52 -1.77 3.07
C SER A 35 2.04 -2.66 1.94
N GLU A 36 2.85 -2.77 0.89
CA GLU A 36 2.61 -3.65 -0.26
C GLU A 36 1.17 -3.52 -0.80
N PRO A 37 0.67 -2.27 -1.06
CA PRO A 37 -0.73 -2.04 -1.37
C PRO A 37 -1.12 -2.69 -2.70
N ALA A 38 -1.93 -3.75 -2.64
CA ALA A 38 -2.46 -4.44 -3.81
C ALA A 38 -3.55 -3.59 -4.52
N ALA A 39 -3.16 -2.39 -4.96
CA ALA A 39 -4.03 -1.29 -5.35
C ALA A 39 -4.65 -1.43 -6.75
N HIS A 40 -5.07 -2.63 -7.14
CA HIS A 40 -5.60 -2.94 -8.47
C HIS A 40 -6.89 -2.16 -8.78
N GLU A 41 -7.84 -2.21 -7.86
CA GLU A 41 -9.13 -1.53 -8.05
C GLU A 41 -9.00 -0.04 -7.81
N TYR A 42 -8.17 0.35 -6.85
CA TYR A 42 -7.91 1.76 -6.57
C TYR A 42 -7.29 2.48 -7.78
N LEU A 43 -6.35 1.85 -8.46
CA LEU A 43 -5.72 2.36 -9.68
C LEU A 43 -6.55 2.12 -10.95
N CYS A 44 -7.71 1.45 -10.84
CA CYS A 44 -8.53 1.05 -11.99
C CYS A 44 -7.73 0.26 -13.02
N LEU A 45 -6.98 -0.72 -12.55
CA LEU A 45 -6.25 -1.61 -13.41
C LEU A 45 -7.24 -2.33 -14.33
N ASN A 46 -7.06 -2.16 -15.65
CA ASN A 46 -7.88 -2.84 -16.64
C ASN A 46 -7.17 -4.13 -17.06
N PRO A 47 -7.51 -5.30 -16.47
CA PRO A 47 -6.93 -6.55 -16.88
C PRO A 47 -7.41 -6.88 -18.30
N ASP A 48 -6.55 -7.45 -19.08
CA ASP A 48 -6.97 -8.17 -20.28
C ASP A 48 -7.95 -9.26 -19.84
N LYS A 49 -9.18 -9.26 -20.38
CA LYS A 49 -10.30 -10.06 -19.86
C LYS A 49 -10.01 -11.56 -19.75
N THR A 50 -9.04 -12.04 -20.54
CA THR A 50 -8.65 -13.45 -20.57
C THR A 50 -7.55 -13.81 -19.59
N ALA A 51 -6.76 -12.86 -19.09
CA ALA A 51 -5.57 -13.15 -18.29
C ALA A 51 -5.84 -13.28 -16.77
N PHE A 52 -7.04 -12.97 -16.31
CA PHE A 52 -7.32 -12.79 -14.88
C PHE A 52 -8.61 -13.45 -14.38
N ILE A 53 -9.23 -14.27 -15.17
CA ILE A 53 -10.40 -15.05 -14.75
C ILE A 53 -9.96 -16.49 -14.58
N ASN A 54 -10.00 -16.99 -13.36
CA ASN A 54 -9.86 -18.43 -13.11
C ASN A 54 -11.05 -19.14 -13.74
N GLU A 55 -10.80 -20.09 -14.65
CA GLU A 55 -11.84 -20.77 -15.42
C GLU A 55 -12.79 -21.60 -14.55
N GLU A 56 -12.31 -22.15 -13.43
CA GLU A 56 -13.12 -22.98 -12.53
C GLU A 56 -14.00 -22.13 -11.61
N THR A 57 -13.42 -21.05 -11.04
CA THR A 57 -14.13 -20.22 -10.04
C THR A 57 -14.82 -19.01 -10.64
N GLN A 58 -14.51 -18.67 -11.91
CA GLN A 58 -14.92 -17.43 -12.59
C GLN A 58 -14.53 -16.15 -11.82
N LEU A 59 -13.57 -16.28 -10.89
CA LEU A 59 -13.03 -15.18 -10.12
C LEU A 59 -11.74 -14.62 -10.76
N ARG A 60 -11.53 -13.33 -10.58
CA ARG A 60 -10.29 -12.69 -11.03
C ARG A 60 -9.14 -13.16 -10.15
N ASN A 61 -8.14 -13.77 -10.78
CA ASN A 61 -6.92 -14.16 -10.07
C ASN A 61 -5.89 -13.02 -10.12
N ILE A 62 -6.17 -11.97 -9.35
CA ILE A 62 -5.37 -10.75 -9.32
C ILE A 62 -3.99 -11.03 -8.71
N GLU A 63 -3.91 -11.97 -7.78
CA GLU A 63 -2.67 -12.30 -7.06
C GLU A 63 -1.64 -13.02 -7.92
N GLU A 64 -2.06 -13.64 -9.02
CA GLU A 64 -1.15 -14.28 -9.99
C GLU A 64 -0.60 -13.31 -11.05
N MET A 65 -0.98 -12.02 -10.99
CA MET A 65 -0.52 -11.04 -11.96
C MET A 65 0.93 -10.66 -11.73
N GLU A 66 1.76 -10.89 -12.73
CA GLU A 66 3.13 -10.37 -12.76
C GLU A 66 3.13 -8.89 -13.16
N MET A 67 3.21 -8.02 -12.17
CA MET A 67 3.21 -6.56 -12.31
C MET A 67 4.46 -5.94 -11.67
N PHE A 68 5.64 -6.41 -12.07
CA PHE A 68 6.92 -5.93 -11.54
C PHE A 68 7.28 -4.52 -11.99
N GLU A 69 6.92 -4.16 -13.23
CA GLU A 69 7.41 -2.96 -13.87
C GLU A 69 6.38 -1.84 -13.83
N LEU A 70 6.78 -0.69 -13.28
CA LEU A 70 5.95 0.52 -13.22
C LEU A 70 5.35 0.89 -14.58
N GLU A 71 6.15 0.89 -15.66
CA GLU A 71 5.67 1.27 -16.99
C GLU A 71 4.59 0.35 -17.54
N LYS A 72 4.66 -0.95 -17.23
CA LYS A 72 3.64 -1.92 -17.63
C LYS A 72 2.33 -1.65 -16.88
N VAL A 73 2.41 -1.34 -15.59
CA VAL A 73 1.26 -0.98 -14.78
C VAL A 73 0.61 0.29 -15.30
N LEU A 74 1.38 1.37 -15.53
CA LEU A 74 0.86 2.65 -16.00
C LEU A 74 0.14 2.56 -17.36
N LYS A 75 0.51 1.61 -18.22
CA LYS A 75 -0.18 1.35 -19.50
C LYS A 75 -1.51 0.62 -19.33
N ARG A 76 -1.77 0.00 -18.18
CA ARG A 76 -2.94 -0.85 -17.92
C ARG A 76 -3.96 -0.24 -16.97
N ILE A 77 -3.63 0.86 -16.31
CA ILE A 77 -4.55 1.56 -15.43
C ILE A 77 -5.36 2.61 -16.20
N ASP A 78 -6.57 2.92 -15.72
CA ASP A 78 -7.26 4.14 -16.11
C ASP A 78 -6.62 5.32 -15.37
N LEU A 79 -5.60 5.90 -16.01
CA LEU A 79 -4.80 6.96 -15.43
C LEU A 79 -5.65 8.15 -14.98
N ARG A 80 -6.67 8.54 -15.77
CA ARG A 80 -7.55 9.67 -15.44
C ARG A 80 -8.32 9.43 -14.15
N THR A 81 -8.87 8.22 -13.98
CA THR A 81 -9.61 7.87 -12.76
C THR A 81 -8.68 7.71 -11.57
N ALA A 82 -7.50 7.10 -11.77
CA ALA A 82 -6.48 6.96 -10.72
C ALA A 82 -5.99 8.34 -10.22
N GLU A 83 -5.65 9.26 -11.12
CA GLU A 83 -5.25 10.63 -10.79
C GLU A 83 -6.35 11.39 -10.04
N LYS A 84 -7.62 11.25 -10.46
CA LYS A 84 -8.75 11.85 -9.77
C LYS A 84 -8.86 11.35 -8.33
N ARG A 85 -8.68 10.03 -8.08
CA ARG A 85 -8.71 9.45 -6.74
C ARG A 85 -7.55 9.95 -5.90
N VAL A 86 -6.34 9.91 -6.43
CA VAL A 86 -5.14 10.40 -5.76
C VAL A 86 -5.23 11.90 -5.44
N SER A 87 -5.86 12.70 -6.31
CA SER A 87 -6.04 14.13 -6.06
C SER A 87 -6.83 14.44 -4.79
N GLY A 88 -7.73 13.54 -4.37
CA GLY A 88 -8.49 13.64 -3.12
C GLY A 88 -7.66 13.48 -1.86
N ILE A 89 -6.50 12.82 -1.94
CA ILE A 89 -5.64 12.54 -0.78
C ILE A 89 -5.04 13.84 -0.23
N ARG A 90 -5.18 14.04 1.08
CA ARG A 90 -4.56 15.13 1.85
C ARG A 90 -3.70 14.62 2.99
N THR A 91 -3.89 13.38 3.39
CA THR A 91 -3.20 12.72 4.48
C THR A 91 -1.79 12.33 4.05
N PRO A 92 -0.74 12.66 4.82
CA PRO A 92 0.60 12.13 4.61
C PRO A 92 0.58 10.62 4.54
N SER A 93 1.31 10.04 3.57
CA SER A 93 1.28 8.61 3.32
C SER A 93 2.68 8.02 3.13
N PHE A 94 2.93 6.89 3.75
CA PHE A 94 4.14 6.11 3.55
C PHE A 94 3.78 4.83 2.80
N ILE A 95 4.34 4.68 1.61
CA ILE A 95 4.15 3.50 0.76
C ILE A 95 5.37 2.61 0.92
N MET A 96 5.14 1.40 1.38
CA MET A 96 6.18 0.38 1.50
C MET A 96 6.06 -0.63 0.38
N GLY A 97 7.19 -1.01 -0.20
CA GLY A 97 7.29 -2.08 -1.18
C GLY A 97 8.16 -3.22 -0.69
N ARG A 98 8.19 -4.30 -1.46
CA ARG A 98 9.06 -5.46 -1.26
C ARG A 98 9.83 -5.77 -2.53
N ASN A 99 11.15 -5.91 -2.40
CA ASN A 99 12.00 -6.26 -3.54
C ASN A 99 11.60 -7.63 -4.08
N GLY A 100 11.41 -7.71 -5.41
CA GLY A 100 11.02 -8.96 -6.06
C GLY A 100 9.56 -9.37 -5.85
N ASP A 101 8.71 -8.53 -5.24
CA ASP A 101 7.27 -8.77 -5.22
C ASP A 101 6.69 -8.68 -6.63
N HIS A 102 5.87 -9.66 -6.99
CA HIS A 102 5.23 -9.69 -8.32
C HIS A 102 4.30 -8.49 -8.58
N LEU A 103 3.86 -7.78 -7.52
CA LEU A 103 3.06 -6.56 -7.58
C LEU A 103 3.88 -5.27 -7.36
N GLN A 104 5.20 -5.34 -7.31
CA GLN A 104 6.06 -4.19 -7.01
C GLN A 104 5.76 -2.97 -7.90
N GLY A 105 5.48 -3.18 -9.18
CA GLY A 105 5.11 -2.10 -10.10
C GLY A 105 3.81 -1.39 -9.71
N ILE A 106 2.86 -2.09 -9.07
CA ILE A 106 1.62 -1.49 -8.55
C ILE A 106 1.93 -0.57 -7.37
N PHE A 107 2.78 -1.02 -6.44
CA PHE A 107 3.19 -0.20 -5.29
C PHE A 107 3.92 1.07 -5.74
N MET A 108 4.81 0.92 -6.73
CA MET A 108 5.52 2.05 -7.35
C MET A 108 4.56 3.00 -8.09
N ALA A 109 3.53 2.48 -8.76
CA ALA A 109 2.54 3.30 -9.46
C ALA A 109 1.73 4.17 -8.49
N VAL A 110 1.34 3.63 -7.33
CA VAL A 110 0.70 4.41 -6.26
C VAL A 110 1.59 5.57 -5.84
N PHE A 111 2.86 5.29 -5.52
CA PHE A 111 3.79 6.32 -5.09
C PHE A 111 4.06 7.37 -6.18
N ASP A 112 4.28 6.94 -7.42
CA ASP A 112 4.52 7.83 -8.56
C ASP A 112 3.35 8.82 -8.76
N LEU A 113 2.11 8.32 -8.71
CA LEU A 113 0.91 9.15 -8.83
C LEU A 113 0.76 10.13 -7.65
N LEU A 114 1.05 9.70 -6.43
CA LEU A 114 1.07 10.57 -5.26
C LEU A 114 2.08 11.71 -5.45
N LYS A 115 3.32 11.40 -5.86
CA LYS A 115 4.37 12.40 -6.09
C LYS A 115 4.02 13.35 -7.23
N LYS A 116 3.55 12.85 -8.35
CA LYS A 116 3.11 13.68 -9.50
C LYS A 116 1.95 14.62 -9.14
N SER A 117 1.10 14.18 -8.20
CA SER A 117 -0.02 14.99 -7.68
C SER A 117 0.40 15.94 -6.54
N GLY A 118 1.70 16.04 -6.22
CA GLY A 118 2.23 16.94 -5.19
C GLY A 118 1.81 16.53 -3.77
N LYS A 119 1.54 15.25 -3.53
CA LYS A 119 1.12 14.75 -2.22
C LYS A 119 2.33 14.54 -1.30
N ASP A 120 2.14 14.76 -0.01
CA ASP A 120 3.11 14.39 1.02
C ASP A 120 3.16 12.87 1.11
N SER A 121 4.20 12.28 0.53
CA SER A 121 4.34 10.83 0.46
C SER A 121 5.80 10.41 0.52
N GLU A 122 6.05 9.33 1.25
CA GLU A 122 7.36 8.68 1.39
C GLU A 122 7.30 7.29 0.74
N TRP A 123 8.46 6.80 0.30
CA TRP A 123 8.62 5.47 -0.29
C TRP A 123 9.85 4.79 0.28
N LYS A 124 9.70 3.51 0.62
CA LYS A 124 10.81 2.61 0.90
C LYS A 124 10.47 1.20 0.47
N THR A 125 11.46 0.44 0.02
CA THR A 125 11.33 -0.98 -0.30
C THR A 125 12.28 -1.80 0.54
N TYR A 126 11.89 -3.02 0.88
CA TYR A 126 12.60 -3.91 1.78
C TYR A 126 12.93 -5.22 1.06
N ASN A 127 14.07 -5.82 1.41
CA ASN A 127 14.50 -7.10 0.84
C ASN A 127 14.05 -8.25 1.75
N HIS A 128 12.77 -8.63 1.63
CA HIS A 128 12.16 -9.68 2.41
C HIS A 128 11.46 -10.70 1.49
N ASP A 129 11.42 -11.99 1.88
CA ASP A 129 10.88 -13.05 1.02
C ASP A 129 9.34 -13.15 1.07
N LEU A 130 8.72 -12.71 2.18
CA LEU A 130 7.27 -12.85 2.39
C LEU A 130 6.52 -11.58 2.00
N HIS A 131 5.45 -11.73 1.23
CA HIS A 131 4.44 -10.69 1.06
C HIS A 131 3.71 -10.48 2.39
N GLY A 132 3.54 -9.23 2.80
CA GLY A 132 2.93 -8.92 4.09
C GLY A 132 3.87 -8.96 5.28
N PHE A 133 5.17 -8.94 5.06
CA PHE A 133 6.20 -9.10 6.08
C PHE A 133 6.12 -8.10 7.25
N LEU A 134 5.46 -6.96 7.07
CA LEU A 134 5.31 -5.97 8.14
C LEU A 134 4.60 -6.54 9.38
N PHE A 135 3.72 -7.52 9.19
CA PHE A 135 2.98 -8.17 10.26
C PHE A 135 3.56 -9.55 10.54
N PRO A 136 4.28 -9.75 11.67
CA PRO A 136 4.88 -11.03 11.99
C PRO A 136 3.85 -12.15 12.08
N GLU A 137 4.19 -13.30 11.55
CA GLU A 137 3.36 -14.50 11.65
C GLU A 137 3.66 -15.28 12.92
N LYS A 138 2.62 -15.91 13.49
CA LYS A 138 2.73 -16.76 14.66
C LYS A 138 3.39 -18.09 14.28
N ASN A 139 4.47 -18.45 14.96
CA ASN A 139 5.12 -19.73 14.76
C ASN A 139 4.35 -20.89 15.45
N THR A 140 4.81 -22.11 15.25
CA THR A 140 4.23 -23.32 15.85
C THR A 140 4.26 -23.34 17.38
N ASN A 141 5.17 -22.59 18.01
CA ASN A 141 5.29 -22.47 19.46
C ASN A 141 4.38 -21.37 20.03
N GLY A 142 3.74 -20.60 19.19
CA GLY A 142 2.86 -19.50 19.58
C GLY A 142 3.54 -18.14 19.70
N ASP A 143 4.83 -18.03 19.35
CA ASP A 143 5.58 -16.78 19.35
C ASP A 143 5.43 -16.04 18.01
N TYR A 144 5.73 -14.75 18.02
CA TYR A 144 5.79 -13.89 16.83
C TYR A 144 7.24 -13.47 16.58
N PRO A 145 8.07 -14.36 15.99
CA PRO A 145 9.45 -14.00 15.69
C PRO A 145 9.49 -12.89 14.64
N VAL A 146 10.37 -11.96 14.81
CA VAL A 146 10.66 -10.90 13.85
C VAL A 146 12.13 -10.98 13.43
N ASP A 147 12.39 -10.80 12.15
CA ASP A 147 13.75 -10.65 11.66
C ASP A 147 14.19 -9.17 11.64
N GLN A 148 15.44 -8.92 11.28
CA GLN A 148 16.01 -7.58 11.28
C GLN A 148 15.32 -6.63 10.27
N ILE A 149 14.83 -7.14 9.14
CA ILE A 149 14.15 -6.35 8.11
C ILE A 149 12.75 -5.97 8.58
N GLN A 150 12.06 -6.90 9.24
CA GLN A 150 10.76 -6.62 9.88
C GLN A 150 10.90 -5.58 10.99
N VAL A 151 11.95 -5.70 11.83
CA VAL A 151 12.23 -4.69 12.88
C VAL A 151 12.41 -3.32 12.24
N GLU A 152 13.24 -3.20 11.20
CA GLU A 152 13.46 -1.94 10.48
C GLU A 152 12.15 -1.37 9.92
N ALA A 153 11.32 -2.17 9.26
CA ALA A 153 10.06 -1.73 8.69
C ALA A 153 9.05 -1.27 9.75
N ILE A 154 9.02 -1.96 10.89
CA ILE A 154 8.19 -1.59 12.05
C ILE A 154 8.66 -0.27 12.64
N GLU A 155 9.98 -0.07 12.81
CA GLU A 155 10.56 1.18 13.30
C GLU A 155 10.27 2.34 12.34
N ASP A 156 10.42 2.14 11.03
CA ASP A 156 10.07 3.15 10.03
C ASP A 156 8.58 3.51 10.08
N THR A 157 7.71 2.52 10.27
CA THR A 157 6.26 2.74 10.47
C THR A 157 6.00 3.62 11.69
N PHE A 158 6.60 3.30 12.84
CA PHE A 158 6.44 4.11 14.05
C PHE A 158 7.03 5.51 13.90
N ASN A 159 8.20 5.65 13.30
CA ASN A 159 8.83 6.94 13.05
C ASN A 159 7.95 7.83 12.17
N PHE A 160 7.39 7.27 11.09
CA PHE A 160 6.45 7.98 10.24
C PHE A 160 5.17 8.40 10.98
N MET A 161 4.57 7.48 11.74
CA MET A 161 3.39 7.77 12.55
C MET A 161 3.68 8.84 13.59
N ASP A 162 4.77 8.74 14.31
CA ASP A 162 5.19 9.70 15.35
C ASP A 162 5.40 11.10 14.76
N LYS A 163 6.03 11.21 13.61
CA LYS A 163 6.24 12.47 12.89
C LYS A 163 4.92 13.22 12.64
N HIS A 164 3.84 12.49 12.30
CA HIS A 164 2.58 13.10 11.89
C HIS A 164 1.50 13.11 12.98
N LEU A 165 1.63 12.27 14.02
CA LEU A 165 0.68 12.19 15.12
C LEU A 165 1.09 13.00 16.34
N LYS A 166 2.38 13.26 16.56
CA LYS A 166 2.88 13.99 17.76
C LYS A 166 2.87 15.52 17.62
N HIS A 167 2.85 16.06 16.41
CA HIS A 167 2.97 17.48 16.13
C HIS A 167 1.65 18.20 15.79
N CYS A 168 0.54 17.76 16.35
CA CYS A 168 -0.70 18.57 16.35
C CYS A 168 -0.65 19.53 17.54
N ASN A 169 0.05 20.66 17.39
CA ASN A 169 -0.07 21.83 18.27
C ASN A 169 -1.18 22.74 17.75
#